data_547bb1cdd08b4cfff9eb92de68c9e55f
#
_entry.id   547bb1cdd08b4cfff9eb92de68c9e55f
#
_cell.length_a   1.000
_cell.length_b   1.000
_cell.length_c   1.000
_cell.angle_alpha   90.00
_cell.angle_beta   90.00
_cell.angle_gamma   90.00
#
_symmetry.space_group_name_H-M   'P 1'
#
loop_
_entity.id
_entity.type
_entity.pdbx_description
1 polymer ?
#
loop_
_entity_poly.entity_id
_entity_poly.type
_entity_poly.pdbx_seq_one_letter_code
_entity_poly.pdbx_strand_id
1 'polypeptide(L)'
;PDGHNHSGNIHVHIVINSLRIEEVPLLPYMDRPADTRAGCKHRCTDAAMEYFKAEVMEMCHRENLYQIDLLHGSKNRITEREYWAQKKGQAKLDKENATLAAEGQPAKQTKFETDKAKLRQTIRNAMSEATTFDEFSALLLRQGVIVKESRGRLSYLTPDRTKPITARKLGDDFDRAAVLALLEQNA
;
A
#
# COMPACT_ATOMS: atom_id res chain seq x y z
N PRO A 1 2.16 -0.87 -28.78
CA PRO A 1 1.33 -1.11 -27.58
C PRO A 1 1.57 0.00 -26.59
N ASP A 2 0.60 0.90 -26.51
CA ASP A 2 0.64 2.13 -25.71
C ASP A 2 0.07 1.93 -24.30
N GLY A 3 -0.23 0.69 -23.91
CA GLY A 3 -0.82 0.33 -22.64
C GLY A 3 -2.26 0.85 -22.48
N HIS A 4 -2.95 0.35 -21.44
CA HIS A 4 -4.26 0.87 -21.09
C HIS A 4 -4.13 2.29 -20.52
N ASN A 5 -4.97 3.21 -20.95
CA ASN A 5 -4.94 4.62 -20.52
C ASN A 5 -3.64 5.37 -20.83
N HIS A 6 -2.95 5.05 -21.91
CA HIS A 6 -1.69 5.68 -22.31
C HIS A 6 -0.59 5.60 -21.23
N SER A 7 -0.64 4.59 -20.37
CA SER A 7 0.33 4.39 -19.27
C SER A 7 1.68 3.88 -19.75
N GLY A 8 1.76 3.35 -20.98
CA GLY A 8 2.92 2.64 -21.49
C GLY A 8 3.16 1.25 -20.88
N ASN A 9 2.32 0.84 -19.92
CA ASN A 9 2.46 -0.45 -19.24
C ASN A 9 1.90 -1.58 -20.13
N ILE A 10 2.72 -2.56 -20.41
CA ILE A 10 2.29 -3.81 -21.03
C ILE A 10 1.56 -4.62 -19.96
N HIS A 11 0.37 -5.09 -20.27
CA HIS A 11 -0.40 -5.93 -19.38
C HIS A 11 -1.23 -6.96 -20.15
N VAL A 12 -1.57 -8.05 -19.49
CA VAL A 12 -2.33 -9.15 -20.04
C VAL A 12 -3.56 -9.38 -19.18
N HIS A 13 -4.70 -9.58 -19.82
CA HIS A 13 -5.93 -10.04 -19.17
C HIS A 13 -6.11 -11.53 -19.43
N ILE A 14 -6.17 -12.32 -18.36
CA ILE A 14 -6.39 -13.76 -18.45
C ILE A 14 -7.81 -14.05 -17.94
N VAL A 15 -8.62 -14.66 -18.80
CA VAL A 15 -9.95 -15.13 -18.45
C VAL A 15 -9.91 -16.65 -18.30
N ILE A 16 -10.19 -17.13 -17.09
CA ILE A 16 -10.23 -18.56 -16.79
C ILE A 16 -11.68 -19.02 -16.79
N ASN A 17 -11.98 -20.06 -17.58
CA ASN A 17 -13.30 -20.66 -17.58
C ASN A 17 -13.64 -21.25 -16.19
N SER A 18 -14.88 -21.13 -15.78
CA SER A 18 -15.34 -21.66 -14.50
C SER A 18 -15.35 -23.18 -14.42
N LEU A 19 -15.44 -23.87 -15.55
CA LEU A 19 -15.42 -25.32 -15.64
C LEU A 19 -14.13 -25.81 -16.31
N ARG A 20 -13.53 -26.84 -15.72
CA ARG A 20 -12.42 -27.55 -16.32
C ARG A 20 -12.93 -28.45 -17.46
N ILE A 21 -12.38 -28.26 -18.64
CA ILE A 21 -12.80 -29.01 -19.84
C ILE A 21 -12.05 -30.34 -20.01
N GLU A 22 -10.84 -30.44 -19.44
CA GLU A 22 -10.00 -31.63 -19.51
C GLU A 22 -9.45 -31.98 -18.13
N GLU A 23 -9.14 -33.26 -17.94
CA GLU A 23 -8.44 -33.71 -16.74
C GLU A 23 -6.98 -33.20 -16.77
N VAL A 24 -6.48 -32.78 -15.62
CA VAL A 24 -5.12 -32.27 -15.47
C VAL A 24 -4.43 -32.98 -14.31
N PRO A 25 -3.08 -33.03 -14.27
CA PRO A 25 -2.35 -33.54 -13.13
C PRO A 25 -2.63 -32.71 -11.86
N LEU A 26 -2.45 -33.34 -10.70
CA LEU A 26 -2.56 -32.65 -9.41
C LEU A 26 -1.43 -31.63 -9.31
N LEU A 27 -1.77 -30.36 -9.28
CA LEU A 27 -0.82 -29.26 -9.15
C LEU A 27 -0.60 -28.90 -7.66
N PRO A 28 0.54 -28.28 -7.31
CA PRO A 28 0.93 -28.02 -5.92
C PRO A 28 -0.09 -27.20 -5.10
N TYR A 29 -0.89 -26.36 -5.74
CA TYR A 29 -1.91 -25.55 -5.10
C TYR A 29 -3.27 -26.24 -4.96
N MET A 30 -3.42 -27.44 -5.50
CA MET A 30 -4.67 -28.21 -5.44
C MET A 30 -4.67 -29.06 -4.17
N ASP A 31 -5.62 -28.78 -3.28
CA ASP A 31 -5.78 -29.48 -2.00
C ASP A 31 -6.76 -30.66 -2.09
N ARG A 32 -7.47 -30.81 -3.23
CA ARG A 32 -8.46 -31.87 -3.44
C ARG A 32 -8.23 -32.58 -4.78
N PRO A 33 -8.16 -33.91 -4.78
CA PRO A 33 -8.07 -34.71 -6.02
C PRO A 33 -9.21 -34.43 -7.01
N ALA A 34 -10.40 -34.03 -6.52
CA ALA A 34 -11.53 -33.69 -7.37
C ALA A 34 -11.24 -32.43 -8.25
N ASP A 35 -10.33 -31.56 -7.85
CA ASP A 35 -10.00 -30.34 -8.59
C ASP A 35 -9.26 -30.64 -9.91
N THR A 36 -8.78 -31.88 -10.13
CA THR A 36 -8.10 -32.31 -11.36
C THR A 36 -9.07 -32.72 -12.48
N ARG A 37 -10.33 -33.05 -12.14
CA ARG A 37 -11.28 -33.73 -13.04
C ARG A 37 -11.96 -32.78 -14.02
N ALA A 38 -12.17 -33.25 -15.24
CA ALA A 38 -13.06 -32.57 -16.20
C ALA A 38 -14.48 -32.40 -15.61
N GLY A 39 -15.14 -31.32 -15.95
CA GLY A 39 -16.46 -30.96 -15.43
C GLY A 39 -16.46 -30.37 -14.01
N CYS A 40 -15.35 -30.41 -13.30
CA CYS A 40 -15.23 -29.77 -11.99
C CYS A 40 -15.01 -28.25 -12.11
N LYS A 41 -15.58 -27.52 -11.15
CA LYS A 41 -15.45 -26.07 -11.10
C LYS A 41 -14.02 -25.66 -10.74
N HIS A 42 -13.44 -24.74 -11.50
CA HIS A 42 -12.16 -24.13 -11.13
C HIS A 42 -12.30 -23.38 -9.81
N ARG A 43 -11.36 -23.60 -8.90
CA ARG A 43 -11.26 -22.90 -7.60
C ARG A 43 -10.07 -21.96 -7.63
N CYS A 44 -10.36 -20.67 -7.54
CA CYS A 44 -9.35 -19.65 -7.35
C CYS A 44 -9.12 -19.45 -5.85
N THR A 45 -8.29 -20.29 -5.24
CA THR A 45 -7.86 -20.18 -3.83
C THR A 45 -6.69 -19.21 -3.71
N ASP A 46 -6.36 -18.78 -2.47
CA ASP A 46 -5.18 -17.97 -2.23
C ASP A 46 -3.91 -18.71 -2.66
N ALA A 47 -3.81 -20.02 -2.40
CA ALA A 47 -2.71 -20.87 -2.86
C ALA A 47 -2.61 -20.92 -4.39
N ALA A 48 -3.74 -20.99 -5.11
CA ALA A 48 -3.74 -20.93 -6.57
C ALA A 48 -3.23 -19.59 -7.09
N MET A 49 -3.61 -18.49 -6.43
CA MET A 49 -3.16 -17.15 -6.81
C MET A 49 -1.68 -16.92 -6.49
N GLU A 50 -1.19 -17.43 -5.39
CA GLU A 50 0.24 -17.39 -5.04
C GLU A 50 1.08 -18.20 -6.03
N TYR A 51 0.65 -19.42 -6.33
CA TYR A 51 1.30 -20.27 -7.34
C TYR A 51 1.35 -19.57 -8.70
N PHE A 52 0.23 -19.04 -9.16
CA PHE A 52 0.14 -18.33 -10.43
C PHE A 52 1.06 -17.10 -10.49
N LYS A 53 1.10 -16.30 -9.42
CA LYS A 53 2.01 -15.16 -9.31
C LYS A 53 3.47 -15.59 -9.37
N ALA A 54 3.83 -16.65 -8.65
CA ALA A 54 5.19 -17.20 -8.65
C ALA A 54 5.63 -17.64 -10.06
N GLU A 55 4.77 -18.38 -10.77
CA GLU A 55 5.02 -18.82 -12.14
C GLU A 55 5.21 -17.64 -13.12
N VAL A 56 4.37 -16.60 -13.00
CA VAL A 56 4.50 -15.39 -13.82
C VAL A 56 5.83 -14.67 -13.53
N MET A 57 6.21 -14.56 -12.25
CA MET A 57 7.48 -13.94 -11.85
C MET A 57 8.67 -14.74 -12.39
N GLU A 58 8.62 -16.07 -12.33
CA GLU A 58 9.66 -16.94 -12.89
C GLU A 58 9.78 -16.80 -14.41
N MET A 59 8.64 -16.76 -15.12
CA MET A 59 8.65 -16.49 -16.56
C MET A 59 9.28 -15.13 -16.89
N CYS A 60 8.91 -14.07 -16.17
CA CYS A 60 9.48 -12.74 -16.35
C CYS A 60 11.00 -12.73 -16.09
N HIS A 61 11.43 -13.44 -15.02
CA HIS A 61 12.85 -13.56 -14.69
C HIS A 61 13.63 -14.27 -15.81
N ARG A 62 13.12 -15.38 -16.32
CA ARG A 62 13.73 -16.15 -17.41
C ARG A 62 13.84 -15.33 -18.69
N GLU A 63 12.84 -14.51 -19.00
CA GLU A 63 12.82 -13.64 -20.18
C GLU A 63 13.50 -12.27 -19.93
N ASN A 64 14.13 -12.09 -18.76
CA ASN A 64 14.82 -10.86 -18.36
C ASN A 64 13.92 -9.60 -18.43
N LEU A 65 12.64 -9.76 -18.09
CA LEU A 65 11.66 -8.68 -18.04
C LEU A 65 11.65 -8.02 -16.66
N TYR A 66 11.51 -6.70 -16.64
CA TYR A 66 11.30 -5.98 -15.38
C TYR A 66 9.98 -6.38 -14.75
N GLN A 67 10.00 -6.68 -13.46
CA GLN A 67 8.82 -7.02 -12.69
C GLN A 67 8.91 -6.48 -11.27
N ILE A 68 7.75 -6.33 -10.65
CA ILE A 68 7.61 -6.08 -9.21
C ILE A 68 7.37 -7.40 -8.49
N ASP A 69 7.71 -7.46 -7.21
CA ASP A 69 7.35 -8.60 -6.37
C ASP A 69 5.84 -8.66 -6.18
N LEU A 70 5.21 -9.70 -6.73
CA LEU A 70 3.77 -9.92 -6.65
C LEU A 70 3.34 -10.71 -5.42
N LEU A 71 4.29 -11.38 -4.75
CA LEU A 71 4.04 -12.20 -3.56
C LEU A 71 4.17 -11.39 -2.28
N HIS A 72 5.22 -10.58 -2.19
CA HIS A 72 5.47 -9.75 -1.03
C HIS A 72 5.12 -8.30 -1.36
N GLY A 73 4.08 -7.81 -0.77
CA GLY A 73 3.67 -6.42 -0.99
C GLY A 73 4.69 -5.41 -0.45
N SER A 74 4.59 -4.17 -0.90
CA SER A 74 5.40 -3.07 -0.36
C SER A 74 5.18 -2.90 1.15
N LYS A 75 6.27 -2.65 1.90
CA LYS A 75 6.22 -2.28 3.33
C LYS A 75 5.37 -1.02 3.56
N ASN A 76 5.40 -0.09 2.63
CA ASN A 76 4.64 1.17 2.70
C ASN A 76 3.39 1.11 1.81
N ARG A 77 2.41 0.30 2.21
CA ARG A 77 1.16 0.18 1.48
C ARG A 77 0.34 1.46 1.63
N ILE A 78 -0.03 2.05 0.50
CA ILE A 78 -1.07 3.07 0.43
C ILE A 78 -2.30 2.47 -0.27
N THR A 79 -3.50 2.92 0.12
CA THR A 79 -4.71 2.48 -0.57
C THR A 79 -4.77 3.08 -1.97
N GLU A 80 -5.43 2.39 -2.90
CA GLU A 80 -5.65 2.92 -4.25
C GLU A 80 -6.29 4.33 -4.23
N ARG A 81 -7.27 4.53 -3.34
CA ARG A 81 -7.89 5.84 -3.13
C ARG A 81 -6.87 6.92 -2.75
N GLU A 82 -5.91 6.59 -1.90
CA GLU A 82 -4.84 7.52 -1.48
C GLU A 82 -3.87 7.80 -2.63
N TYR A 83 -3.51 6.77 -3.40
CA TYR A 83 -2.68 6.91 -4.60
C TYR A 83 -3.31 7.87 -5.61
N TRP A 84 -4.60 7.68 -5.92
CA TRP A 84 -5.29 8.57 -6.85
C TRP A 84 -5.49 9.98 -6.30
N ALA A 85 -5.70 10.13 -4.98
CA ALA A 85 -5.75 11.45 -4.34
C ALA A 85 -4.41 12.19 -4.47
N GLN A 86 -3.28 11.48 -4.27
CA GLN A 86 -1.94 12.03 -4.45
C GLN A 86 -1.70 12.44 -5.91
N LYS A 87 -2.04 11.58 -6.88
CA LYS A 87 -1.88 11.87 -8.30
C LYS A 87 -2.69 13.10 -8.74
N LYS A 88 -3.96 13.15 -8.34
CA LYS A 88 -4.83 14.30 -8.66
C LYS A 88 -4.35 15.57 -7.97
N GLY A 89 -3.93 15.49 -6.72
CA GLY A 89 -3.38 16.62 -5.98
C GLY A 89 -2.10 17.15 -6.61
N GLN A 90 -1.19 16.25 -7.04
CA GLN A 90 0.04 16.64 -7.73
C GLN A 90 -0.27 17.35 -9.05
N ALA A 91 -1.13 16.77 -9.89
CA ALA A 91 -1.50 17.39 -11.17
C ALA A 91 -2.14 18.79 -11.00
N LYS A 92 -2.93 18.99 -9.94
CA LYS A 92 -3.50 20.31 -9.61
C LYS A 92 -2.40 21.28 -9.20
N LEU A 93 -1.48 20.86 -8.32
CA LEU A 93 -0.35 21.66 -7.86
C LEU A 93 0.58 22.07 -9.02
N ASP A 94 0.88 21.12 -9.92
CA ASP A 94 1.71 21.37 -11.10
C ASP A 94 1.06 22.44 -12.02
N LYS A 95 -0.25 22.35 -12.21
CA LYS A 95 -1.00 23.34 -12.98
C LYS A 95 -0.98 24.71 -12.31
N GLU A 96 -1.18 24.78 -10.99
CA GLU A 96 -1.09 26.04 -10.23
C GLU A 96 0.32 26.65 -10.32
N ASN A 97 1.37 25.83 -10.17
CA ASN A 97 2.75 26.29 -10.27
C ASN A 97 3.09 26.76 -11.69
N ALA A 98 2.56 26.10 -12.73
CA ALA A 98 2.72 26.57 -14.12
C ALA A 98 2.07 27.95 -14.35
N THR A 99 0.90 28.19 -13.75
CA THR A 99 0.24 29.50 -13.80
C THR A 99 1.07 30.59 -13.09
N LEU A 100 1.55 30.26 -11.87
CA LEU A 100 2.40 31.18 -11.09
C LEU A 100 3.71 31.51 -11.85
N ALA A 101 4.32 30.52 -12.47
CA ALA A 101 5.53 30.72 -13.28
C ALA A 101 5.27 31.63 -14.48
N ALA A 102 4.11 31.49 -15.16
CA ALA A 102 3.71 32.37 -16.25
C ALA A 102 3.49 33.84 -15.80
N GLU A 103 3.11 34.04 -14.53
CA GLU A 103 2.93 35.34 -13.88
C GLU A 103 4.22 35.88 -13.24
N GLY A 104 5.35 35.17 -13.38
CA GLY A 104 6.63 35.53 -12.77
C GLY A 104 6.67 35.37 -11.24
N GLN A 105 5.73 34.58 -10.67
CA GLN A 105 5.65 34.32 -9.23
C GLN A 105 6.38 33.03 -8.87
N PRO A 106 6.94 32.91 -7.65
CA PRO A 106 7.58 31.70 -7.20
C PRO A 106 6.57 30.55 -7.00
N ALA A 107 6.98 29.33 -7.33
CA ALA A 107 6.18 28.13 -7.05
C ALA A 107 5.92 27.98 -5.55
N LYS A 108 4.72 27.52 -5.17
CA LYS A 108 4.34 27.29 -3.77
C LYS A 108 5.15 26.14 -3.15
N GLN A 109 4.94 24.96 -3.67
CA GLN A 109 5.66 23.72 -3.29
C GLN A 109 5.73 22.83 -4.52
N THR A 110 6.71 21.94 -4.56
CA THR A 110 6.92 21.05 -5.72
C THR A 110 6.24 19.71 -5.59
N LYS A 111 5.96 19.27 -4.35
CA LYS A 111 5.39 17.94 -4.06
C LYS A 111 4.08 18.08 -3.28
N PHE A 112 3.03 17.46 -3.81
CA PHE A 112 1.77 17.30 -3.10
C PHE A 112 1.83 16.12 -2.13
N GLU A 113 1.42 16.34 -0.90
CA GLU A 113 1.32 15.31 0.13
C GLU A 113 -0.12 15.21 0.64
N THR A 114 -0.63 13.98 0.71
CA THR A 114 -1.94 13.71 1.31
C THR A 114 -1.87 13.89 2.83
N ASP A 115 -3.00 14.15 3.49
CA ASP A 115 -3.08 14.28 4.96
C ASP A 115 -2.54 13.03 5.67
N LYS A 116 -2.78 11.84 5.10
CA LYS A 116 -2.21 10.61 5.64
C LYS A 116 -0.70 10.54 5.46
N ALA A 117 -0.15 11.02 4.35
CA ALA A 117 1.29 11.04 4.14
C ALA A 117 1.96 11.99 5.14
N LYS A 118 1.39 13.17 5.35
CA LYS A 118 1.84 14.12 6.39
C LYS A 118 1.77 13.50 7.77
N LEU A 119 0.64 12.87 8.11
CA LEU A 119 0.47 12.21 9.40
C LEU A 119 1.50 11.09 9.62
N ARG A 120 1.77 10.25 8.60
CA ARG A 120 2.82 9.22 8.69
C ARG A 120 4.19 9.84 8.97
N GLN A 121 4.50 10.96 8.31
CA GLN A 121 5.77 11.63 8.54
C GLN A 121 5.85 12.21 9.96
N THR A 122 4.79 12.85 10.44
CA THR A 122 4.71 13.35 11.82
C THR A 122 4.89 12.23 12.85
N ILE A 123 4.25 11.07 12.63
CA ILE A 123 4.39 9.92 13.52
C ILE A 123 5.82 9.37 13.47
N ARG A 124 6.43 9.23 12.28
CA ARG A 124 7.82 8.75 12.17
C ARG A 124 8.81 9.67 12.86
N ASN A 125 8.64 10.99 12.73
CA ASN A 125 9.50 11.95 13.43
C ASN A 125 9.37 11.78 14.95
N ALA A 126 8.15 11.69 15.48
CA ALA A 126 7.93 11.46 16.90
C ALA A 126 8.51 10.11 17.37
N MET A 127 8.38 9.05 16.55
CA MET A 127 8.98 7.74 16.85
C MET A 127 10.52 7.78 16.88
N SER A 128 11.16 8.58 16.03
CA SER A 128 12.63 8.67 15.98
C SER A 128 13.22 9.52 17.12
N GLU A 129 12.44 10.38 17.76
CA GLU A 129 12.89 11.26 18.83
C GLU A 129 12.57 10.71 20.22
N ALA A 130 11.50 9.95 20.37
CA ALA A 130 11.02 9.45 21.65
C ALA A 130 11.75 8.17 22.08
N THR A 131 11.91 8.00 23.39
CA THR A 131 12.40 6.78 24.05
C THR A 131 11.29 6.07 24.83
N THR A 132 10.22 6.77 25.16
CA THR A 132 9.07 6.24 25.89
C THR A 132 7.76 6.53 25.16
N PHE A 133 6.72 5.74 25.45
CA PHE A 133 5.41 5.96 24.85
C PHE A 133 4.76 7.28 25.27
N ASP A 134 5.04 7.74 26.50
CA ASP A 134 4.56 9.03 27.00
C ASP A 134 5.22 10.20 26.26
N GLU A 135 6.54 10.14 26.01
CA GLU A 135 7.24 11.11 25.19
C GLU A 135 6.71 11.12 23.75
N PHE A 136 6.54 9.95 23.16
CA PHE A 136 5.96 9.81 21.83
C PHE A 136 4.58 10.48 21.74
N SER A 137 3.72 10.21 22.72
CA SER A 137 2.39 10.80 22.79
C SER A 137 2.44 12.33 22.98
N ALA A 138 3.37 12.81 23.80
CA ALA A 138 3.57 14.24 24.05
C ALA A 138 4.10 14.97 22.81
N LEU A 139 5.04 14.37 22.07
CA LEU A 139 5.56 14.92 20.81
C LEU A 139 4.47 15.04 19.74
N LEU A 140 3.64 14.01 19.62
CA LEU A 140 2.51 14.04 18.69
C LEU A 140 1.47 15.08 19.10
N LEU A 141 1.18 15.21 20.40
CA LEU A 141 0.25 16.21 20.90
C LEU A 141 0.72 17.64 20.60
N ARG A 142 2.02 17.93 20.70
CA ARG A 142 2.61 19.22 20.29
C ARG A 142 2.37 19.54 18.83
N GLN A 143 2.28 18.51 17.97
CA GLN A 143 1.94 18.64 16.55
C GLN A 143 0.42 18.60 16.28
N GLY A 144 -0.41 18.65 17.34
CA GLY A 144 -1.87 18.59 17.25
C GLY A 144 -2.45 17.20 17.01
N VAL A 145 -1.65 16.15 17.10
CA VAL A 145 -2.09 14.76 16.86
C VAL A 145 -2.30 14.07 18.22
N ILE A 146 -3.52 13.59 18.45
CA ILE A 146 -3.88 12.85 19.68
C ILE A 146 -3.79 11.34 19.37
N VAL A 147 -2.97 10.64 20.16
CA VAL A 147 -2.88 9.18 20.13
C VAL A 147 -3.97 8.60 21.03
N LYS A 148 -4.70 7.63 20.53
CA LYS A 148 -5.70 6.88 21.29
C LYS A 148 -5.35 5.40 21.21
N GLU A 149 -5.31 4.75 22.35
CA GLU A 149 -5.21 3.31 22.46
C GLU A 149 -6.55 2.69 22.82
N SER A 150 -6.95 1.65 22.10
CA SER A 150 -8.13 0.86 22.41
C SER A 150 -7.90 -0.59 22.01
N ARG A 151 -8.07 -1.49 22.99
CA ARG A 151 -7.89 -2.95 22.80
C ARG A 151 -6.52 -3.30 22.18
N GLY A 152 -5.45 -2.64 22.65
CA GLY A 152 -4.08 -2.85 22.15
C GLY A 152 -3.81 -2.31 20.75
N ARG A 153 -4.69 -1.48 20.20
CA ARG A 153 -4.54 -0.86 18.88
C ARG A 153 -4.46 0.64 18.98
N LEU A 154 -3.53 1.22 18.23
CA LEU A 154 -3.38 2.67 18.14
C LEU A 154 -4.28 3.27 17.06
N SER A 155 -4.70 4.49 17.34
CA SER A 155 -5.36 5.37 16.37
C SER A 155 -4.95 6.81 16.63
N TYR A 156 -4.92 7.61 15.57
CA TYR A 156 -4.39 8.96 15.55
C TYR A 156 -5.47 9.94 15.12
N LEU A 157 -5.74 10.94 15.93
CA LEU A 157 -6.72 11.99 15.66
C LEU A 157 -5.98 13.29 15.35
N THR A 158 -6.15 13.80 14.12
CA THR A 158 -5.65 15.10 13.71
C THR A 158 -6.67 16.21 13.92
N PRO A 159 -6.27 17.49 14.03
CA PRO A 159 -7.19 18.61 14.30
C PRO A 159 -8.34 18.73 13.28
N ASP A 160 -8.05 18.41 12.02
CA ASP A 160 -9.00 18.56 10.91
C ASP A 160 -10.03 17.41 10.83
N ARG A 161 -10.01 16.48 11.77
CA ARG A 161 -10.86 15.28 11.72
C ARG A 161 -11.66 15.09 13.00
N THR A 162 -12.88 14.63 12.84
CA THR A 162 -13.74 14.21 13.95
C THR A 162 -13.55 12.76 14.37
N LYS A 163 -13.01 11.92 13.46
CA LYS A 163 -12.79 10.49 13.69
C LYS A 163 -11.30 10.14 13.53
N PRO A 164 -10.72 9.38 14.47
CA PRO A 164 -9.33 8.98 14.41
C PRO A 164 -9.06 8.04 13.22
N ILE A 165 -7.85 8.08 12.72
CA ILE A 165 -7.32 7.15 11.72
C ILE A 165 -6.67 6.00 12.47
N THR A 166 -7.11 4.77 12.24
CA THR A 166 -6.49 3.59 12.86
C THR A 166 -5.11 3.32 12.28
N ALA A 167 -4.17 2.84 13.08
CA ALA A 167 -2.82 2.49 12.67
C ALA A 167 -2.81 1.59 11.43
N ARG A 168 -3.68 0.57 11.38
CA ARG A 168 -3.85 -0.32 10.22
C ARG A 168 -4.08 0.42 8.88
N LYS A 169 -4.73 1.59 8.90
CA LYS A 169 -4.96 2.41 7.69
C LYS A 169 -3.76 3.24 7.29
N LEU A 170 -2.78 3.37 8.16
CA LEU A 170 -1.52 4.07 7.90
C LEU A 170 -0.42 3.11 7.46
N GLY A 171 -0.42 1.88 7.97
CA GLY A 171 0.55 0.82 7.71
C GLY A 171 0.94 0.10 8.99
N ASP A 172 1.57 -1.05 8.86
CA ASP A 172 1.92 -1.91 10.00
C ASP A 172 3.00 -1.28 10.90
N ASP A 173 3.84 -0.40 10.35
CA ASP A 173 4.86 0.34 11.09
C ASP A 173 4.29 1.30 12.16
N PHE A 174 3.00 1.58 12.11
CA PHE A 174 2.33 2.56 12.98
C PHE A 174 1.46 1.92 14.07
N ASP A 175 1.45 0.60 14.17
CA ASP A 175 0.73 -0.07 15.22
C ASP A 175 1.52 -0.04 16.56
N ARG A 176 0.87 -0.51 17.64
CA ARG A 176 1.43 -0.46 18.98
C ARG A 176 2.74 -1.24 19.09
N ALA A 177 2.81 -2.42 18.49
CA ALA A 177 3.97 -3.29 18.60
C ALA A 177 5.19 -2.67 17.88
N ALA A 178 4.98 -2.16 16.66
CA ALA A 178 6.03 -1.51 15.88
C ALA A 178 6.53 -0.22 16.55
N VAL A 179 5.61 0.59 17.08
CA VAL A 179 5.98 1.82 17.82
C VAL A 179 6.82 1.47 19.04
N LEU A 180 6.37 0.55 19.91
CA LEU A 180 7.11 0.18 21.11
C LEU A 180 8.48 -0.41 20.80
N ALA A 181 8.58 -1.28 19.80
CA ALA A 181 9.84 -1.88 19.38
C ALA A 181 10.88 -0.82 18.94
N LEU A 182 10.42 0.25 18.25
CA LEU A 182 11.33 1.32 17.87
C LEU A 182 11.73 2.20 19.06
N LEU A 183 10.80 2.51 19.96
CA LEU A 183 11.09 3.27 21.17
C LEU A 183 12.10 2.55 22.08
N GLU A 184 11.99 1.22 22.22
CA GLU A 184 12.97 0.38 22.93
C GLU A 184 14.37 0.40 22.28
N GLN A 185 14.44 0.57 20.96
CA GLN A 185 15.73 0.71 20.26
C GLN A 185 16.37 2.09 20.47
N ASN A 186 15.57 3.11 20.76
CA ASN A 186 16.04 4.47 20.99
C ASN A 186 16.49 4.70 22.44
N ALA A 187 16.05 3.85 23.38
CA ALA A 187 16.34 3.97 24.82
C ALA A 187 17.73 3.43 25.16
#